data_d5ee44a8e3c73f3756136d7f17cbee6a
#
_entry.id   d5ee44a8e3c73f3756136d7f17cbee6a
#
_cell.length_a   1.000
_cell.length_b   1.000
_cell.length_c   1.000
_cell.angle_alpha   90.00
_cell.angle_beta   90.00
_cell.angle_gamma   90.00
#
_symmetry.space_group_name_H-M   'P 1'
#
loop_
_entity.id
_entity.type
_entity.pdbx_description
1 polymer ?
#
loop_
_entity_poly.entity_id
_entity_poly.type
_entity_poly.pdbx_seq_one_letter_code
_entity_poly.pdbx_strand_id
1 'polypeptide(L)'
;MAYTDEQRTTLITMLKYNLEIITDYMDAEAKLQKETQLGYYIDSAIAFIEREGITLNYANVGDLMLITMYASYLYDKRNDGVSVMPRALRYNLNNRVFQEHLDV
;
A
#
# COMPACT_ATOMS: atom_id res chain seq x y z
N MET A 1 5.60 -14.19 2.77
CA MET A 1 5.69 -14.06 4.25
C MET A 1 4.85 -12.91 4.73
N ALA A 2 4.04 -13.17 5.72
CA ALA A 2 3.15 -12.16 6.23
C ALA A 2 3.90 -11.15 7.11
N TYR A 3 3.39 -9.96 7.17
CA TYR A 3 3.86 -8.93 8.07
C TYR A 3 3.16 -9.08 9.42
N THR A 4 3.72 -8.44 10.45
CA THR A 4 3.13 -8.49 11.79
C THR A 4 1.87 -7.62 11.87
N ASP A 5 1.05 -7.84 12.90
CA ASP A 5 -0.13 -7.00 13.13
C ASP A 5 0.26 -5.54 13.34
N GLU A 6 1.40 -5.31 14.01
CA GLU A 6 1.90 -3.96 14.21
C GLU A 6 2.27 -3.29 12.88
N GLN A 7 2.93 -4.04 12.00
CA GLN A 7 3.29 -3.52 10.68
C GLN A 7 2.04 -3.23 9.85
N ARG A 8 1.01 -4.09 9.94
CA ARG A 8 -0.25 -3.87 9.27
C ARG A 8 -0.93 -2.59 9.77
N THR A 9 -0.94 -2.38 11.07
CA THR A 9 -1.50 -1.16 11.66
C THR A 9 -0.76 0.08 11.16
N THR A 10 0.56 -0.01 11.08
CA THR A 10 1.38 1.08 10.54
C THR A 10 1.00 1.38 9.09
N LEU A 11 0.86 0.35 8.26
CA LEU A 11 0.49 0.53 6.86
C LEU A 11 -0.89 1.17 6.71
N ILE A 12 -1.86 0.73 7.51
CA ILE A 12 -3.20 1.31 7.47
C ILE A 12 -3.14 2.79 7.87
N THR A 13 -2.37 3.11 8.91
CA THR A 13 -2.20 4.50 9.34
C THR A 13 -1.57 5.36 8.25
N MET A 14 -0.51 4.86 7.61
CA MET A 14 0.13 5.56 6.50
C MET A 14 -0.84 5.80 5.35
N LEU A 15 -1.65 4.78 5.04
CA LEU A 15 -2.62 4.89 3.96
C LEU A 15 -3.70 5.92 4.27
N LYS A 16 -4.16 5.97 5.52
CA LYS A 16 -5.12 6.99 5.95
C LYS A 16 -4.57 8.39 5.72
N TYR A 17 -3.32 8.62 6.13
CA TYR A 17 -2.69 9.93 5.91
C TYR A 17 -2.58 10.26 4.44
N ASN A 18 -2.18 9.28 3.64
CA ASN A 18 -1.99 9.48 2.21
C ASN A 18 -3.31 9.82 1.50
N LEU A 19 -4.40 9.24 1.96
CA LEU A 19 -5.73 9.44 1.38
C LEU A 19 -6.53 10.54 2.09
N GLU A 20 -5.95 11.14 3.14
CA GLU A 20 -6.60 12.18 3.94
C GLU A 20 -7.90 11.69 4.56
N ILE A 21 -7.91 10.42 5.02
CA ILE A 21 -9.07 9.82 5.67
C ILE A 21 -8.93 9.96 7.18
N ILE A 22 -9.95 10.58 7.81
CA ILE A 22 -10.00 10.74 9.25
C ILE A 22 -11.08 9.81 9.79
N THR A 23 -10.70 8.92 10.70
CA THR A 23 -11.63 7.95 11.30
C THR A 23 -11.96 8.24 12.74
N ASP A 24 -11.35 9.27 13.33
CA ASP A 24 -11.51 9.55 14.76
C ASP A 24 -12.92 9.93 15.15
N TYR A 25 -13.69 10.53 14.23
CA TYR A 25 -15.07 10.92 14.48
C TYR A 25 -16.08 9.80 14.20
N MET A 26 -15.62 8.68 13.69
CA MET A 26 -16.49 7.55 13.35
C MET A 26 -16.79 6.72 14.58
N ASP A 27 -17.98 6.09 14.61
CA ASP A 27 -18.23 5.10 15.65
C ASP A 27 -17.39 3.85 15.42
N ALA A 28 -17.33 2.97 16.42
CA ALA A 28 -16.45 1.81 16.37
C ALA A 28 -16.70 0.90 15.17
N GLU A 29 -17.97 0.72 14.81
CA GLU A 29 -18.33 -0.14 13.70
C GLU A 29 -17.90 0.46 12.36
N ALA A 30 -18.19 1.75 12.15
CA ALA A 30 -17.82 2.44 10.91
C ALA A 30 -16.30 2.49 10.76
N LYS A 31 -15.60 2.75 11.87
CA LYS A 31 -14.13 2.78 11.84
C LYS A 31 -13.58 1.42 11.47
N LEU A 32 -14.12 0.35 12.06
CA LEU A 32 -13.66 -1.00 11.76
C LEU A 32 -13.89 -1.34 10.28
N GLN A 33 -15.06 -0.99 9.74
CA GLN A 33 -15.35 -1.25 8.33
C GLN A 33 -14.39 -0.52 7.41
N LYS A 34 -14.10 0.75 7.71
CA LYS A 34 -13.16 1.53 6.89
C LYS A 34 -11.76 0.94 6.96
N GLU A 35 -11.29 0.59 8.15
CA GLU A 35 -9.96 0.03 8.31
C GLU A 35 -9.84 -1.35 7.65
N THR A 36 -10.90 -2.14 7.68
CA THR A 36 -10.94 -3.41 6.98
C THR A 36 -10.81 -3.21 5.47
N GLN A 37 -11.55 -2.24 4.93
CA GLN A 37 -11.47 -1.89 3.52
C GLN A 37 -10.05 -1.48 3.12
N LEU A 38 -9.44 -0.59 3.90
CA LEU A 38 -8.09 -0.12 3.62
C LEU A 38 -7.09 -1.27 3.69
N GLY A 39 -7.30 -2.21 4.63
CA GLY A 39 -6.47 -3.39 4.72
C GLY A 39 -6.50 -4.25 3.46
N TYR A 40 -7.65 -4.36 2.83
CA TYR A 40 -7.75 -5.10 1.57
C TYR A 40 -6.94 -4.43 0.45
N TYR A 41 -6.91 -3.11 0.39
CA TYR A 41 -6.10 -2.41 -0.59
C TYR A 41 -4.62 -2.59 -0.33
N ILE A 42 -4.23 -2.64 0.94
CA ILE A 42 -2.84 -2.94 1.31
C ILE A 42 -2.46 -4.36 0.88
N ASP A 43 -3.31 -5.34 1.17
CA ASP A 43 -3.04 -6.71 0.78
C ASP A 43 -2.93 -6.85 -0.74
N SER A 44 -3.80 -6.17 -1.47
CA SER A 44 -3.77 -6.18 -2.93
C SER A 44 -2.50 -5.53 -3.46
N ALA A 45 -2.10 -4.40 -2.88
CA ALA A 45 -0.88 -3.72 -3.28
C ALA A 45 0.33 -4.62 -3.09
N ILE A 46 0.41 -5.30 -1.95
CA ILE A 46 1.51 -6.21 -1.66
C ILE A 46 1.56 -7.31 -2.74
N ALA A 47 0.43 -7.90 -3.06
CA ALA A 47 0.37 -8.96 -4.06
C ALA A 47 0.85 -8.47 -5.44
N PHE A 48 0.41 -7.28 -5.86
CA PHE A 48 0.84 -6.73 -7.14
C PHE A 48 2.33 -6.39 -7.16
N ILE A 49 2.86 -5.85 -6.06
CA ILE A 49 4.28 -5.53 -5.96
C ILE A 49 5.11 -6.80 -6.05
N GLU A 50 4.70 -7.84 -5.34
CA GLU A 50 5.43 -9.10 -5.37
C GLU A 50 5.41 -9.76 -6.75
N ARG A 51 4.36 -9.53 -7.53
CA ARG A 51 4.30 -10.02 -8.91
C ARG A 51 5.33 -9.36 -9.82
N GLU A 52 5.80 -8.18 -9.44
CA GLU A 52 6.86 -7.49 -10.18
C GLU A 52 8.24 -8.11 -9.91
N GLY A 53 8.33 -9.06 -9.00
CA GLY A 53 9.58 -9.71 -8.65
C GLY A 53 10.29 -9.08 -7.46
N ILE A 54 9.57 -8.31 -6.65
CA ILE A 54 10.13 -7.62 -5.50
C ILE A 54 9.88 -8.45 -4.24
N THR A 55 10.93 -8.65 -3.45
CA THR A 55 10.83 -9.25 -2.12
C THR A 55 10.74 -8.12 -1.11
N LEU A 56 9.55 -7.89 -0.59
CA LEU A 56 9.30 -6.77 0.32
C LEU A 56 9.93 -7.00 1.69
N ASN A 57 10.53 -5.94 2.22
CA ASN A 57 11.05 -5.92 3.58
C ASN A 57 10.18 -4.98 4.41
N TYR A 58 9.34 -5.55 5.27
CA TYR A 58 8.37 -4.77 6.04
C TYR A 58 9.00 -3.96 7.17
N ALA A 59 10.28 -4.13 7.42
CA ALA A 59 11.03 -3.27 8.35
C ALA A 59 11.66 -2.07 7.64
N ASN A 60 11.60 -2.02 6.32
CA ASN A 60 12.20 -0.94 5.53
C ASN A 60 11.15 0.11 5.21
N VAL A 61 11.41 1.35 5.62
CA VAL A 61 10.46 2.46 5.41
C VAL A 61 10.17 2.67 3.92
N GLY A 62 11.18 2.54 3.08
CA GLY A 62 10.99 2.70 1.63
C GLY A 62 10.00 1.69 1.05
N ASP A 63 10.09 0.44 1.49
CA ASP A 63 9.14 -0.58 1.05
C ASP A 63 7.74 -0.32 1.60
N LEU A 64 7.62 0.14 2.84
CA LEU A 64 6.32 0.51 3.40
C LEU A 64 5.69 1.67 2.61
N MET A 65 6.50 2.66 2.24
CA MET A 65 6.02 3.78 1.41
C MET A 65 5.57 3.31 0.04
N LEU A 66 6.30 2.37 -0.56
CA LEU A 66 5.92 1.81 -1.86
C LEU A 66 4.57 1.10 -1.78
N ILE A 67 4.36 0.30 -0.73
CA ILE A 67 3.08 -0.37 -0.51
C ILE A 67 1.96 0.67 -0.39
N THR A 68 2.21 1.72 0.39
CA THR A 68 1.20 2.77 0.63
C THR A 68 0.87 3.51 -0.66
N MET A 69 1.87 3.83 -1.47
CA MET A 69 1.63 4.48 -2.76
C MET A 69 0.78 3.61 -3.69
N TYR A 70 1.10 2.32 -3.75
CA TYR A 70 0.35 1.41 -4.60
C TYR A 70 -1.08 1.25 -4.11
N ALA A 71 -1.27 1.10 -2.79
CA ALA A 71 -2.60 0.98 -2.20
C ALA A 71 -3.43 2.24 -2.45
N SER A 72 -2.81 3.43 -2.35
CA SER A 72 -3.48 4.69 -2.67
C SER A 72 -3.95 4.73 -4.11
N TYR A 73 -3.10 4.30 -5.04
CA TYR A 73 -3.46 4.22 -6.44
C TYR A 73 -4.66 3.30 -6.65
N LEU A 74 -4.65 2.12 -6.03
CA LEU A 74 -5.77 1.17 -6.16
C LEU A 74 -7.05 1.75 -5.56
N TYR A 75 -6.95 2.42 -4.43
CA TYR A 75 -8.10 3.03 -3.78
C TYR A 75 -8.70 4.13 -4.67
N ASP A 76 -7.85 4.99 -5.22
CA ASP A 76 -8.32 6.09 -6.06
C ASP A 76 -8.98 5.62 -7.35
N LYS A 77 -8.43 4.58 -7.96
CA LYS A 77 -8.97 4.10 -9.24
C LYS A 77 -10.26 3.32 -9.11
N ARG A 78 -10.68 2.96 -7.90
CA ARG A 78 -11.90 2.15 -7.70
C ARG A 78 -13.14 2.81 -8.27
N ASN A 79 -13.15 4.14 -8.35
CA ASN A 79 -14.30 4.89 -8.84
C ASN A 79 -14.18 5.27 -10.33
N ASP A 80 -12.98 5.23 -10.87
CA ASP A 80 -12.74 5.75 -12.22
C ASP A 80 -12.84 4.69 -13.32
N GLY A 81 -12.67 3.43 -12.95
CA GLY A 81 -12.71 2.34 -13.93
C GLY A 81 -11.54 2.30 -14.89
N VAL A 82 -11.05 3.44 -15.32
CA VAL A 82 -9.90 3.56 -16.22
C VAL A 82 -8.94 4.58 -15.61
N SER A 83 -7.87 4.11 -15.03
CA SER A 83 -6.88 4.98 -14.41
C SER A 83 -5.49 4.50 -14.79
N VAL A 84 -4.67 5.44 -15.24
CA VAL A 84 -3.27 5.15 -15.57
C VAL A 84 -2.46 5.24 -14.28
N MET A 85 -1.56 4.26 -14.06
CA MET A 85 -0.70 4.27 -12.89
C MET A 85 0.12 5.57 -12.86
N PRO A 86 0.17 6.26 -11.71
CA PRO A 86 0.97 7.47 -11.59
C PRO A 86 2.43 7.21 -11.97
N ARG A 87 3.03 8.16 -12.67
CA ARG A 87 4.40 8.02 -13.14
C ARG A 87 5.37 7.80 -11.98
N ALA A 88 5.17 8.50 -10.87
CA ALA A 88 6.03 8.36 -9.70
C ALA A 88 5.99 6.93 -9.14
N LEU A 89 4.81 6.33 -9.11
CA LEU A 89 4.67 4.95 -8.64
C LEU A 89 5.41 3.99 -9.58
N ARG A 90 5.21 4.12 -10.89
CA ARG A 90 5.89 3.25 -11.85
C ARG A 90 7.41 3.41 -11.76
N TYR A 91 7.86 4.65 -11.57
CA TYR A 91 9.28 4.91 -11.41
C TYR A 91 9.86 4.21 -10.18
N ASN A 92 9.17 4.33 -9.05
CA ASN A 92 9.62 3.69 -7.81
C ASN A 92 9.61 2.17 -7.90
N LEU A 93 8.59 1.60 -8.56
CA LEU A 93 8.53 0.16 -8.78
C LEU A 93 9.71 -0.31 -9.62
N ASN A 94 10.00 0.40 -10.71
CA ASN A 94 11.10 0.03 -11.59
C ASN A 94 12.44 0.11 -10.86
N ASN A 95 12.64 1.14 -10.06
CA ASN A 95 13.86 1.27 -9.27
C ASN A 95 14.00 0.14 -8.26
N ARG A 96 12.90 -0.23 -7.61
CA ARG A 96 12.94 -1.30 -6.61
C ARG A 96 13.20 -2.66 -7.27
N VAL A 97 12.61 -2.92 -8.44
CA VAL A 97 12.90 -4.13 -9.21
C VAL A 97 14.37 -4.19 -9.58
N PHE A 98 14.92 -3.08 -10.07
CA PHE A 98 16.33 -3.00 -10.42
C PHE A 98 17.21 -3.31 -9.20
N GLN A 99 16.87 -2.74 -8.06
CA GLN A 99 17.61 -2.97 -6.82
C GLN A 99 17.57 -4.44 -6.41
N GLU A 100 16.42 -5.08 -6.60
CA GLU A 100 16.26 -6.50 -6.29
C GLU A 100 17.23 -7.34 -7.10
N HIS A 101 17.45 -6.99 -8.38
CA HIS A 101 18.37 -7.72 -9.25
C HIS A 101 19.83 -7.47 -8.89
N LEU A 102 20.15 -6.31 -8.32
CA LEU A 102 21.52 -6.01 -7.90
C LEU A 102 21.93 -6.82 -6.68
N ASP A 103 20.99 -7.23 -5.87
CA ASP A 103 21.24 -7.96 -4.62
C ASP A 103 21.48 -9.46 -4.84
N VAL A 104 21.41 -9.91 -6.07
CA VAL A 104 21.59 -11.33 -6.42
C VAL A 104 23.05 -11.73 -6.53
#